data_40bca603e550028f2a1fb0c4b71200b3
#
_entry.id   40bca603e550028f2a1fb0c4b71200b3
#
_cell.length_a   1.000
_cell.length_b   1.000
_cell.length_c   1.000
_cell.angle_alpha   90.00
_cell.angle_beta   90.00
_cell.angle_gamma   90.00
#
_symmetry.space_group_name_H-M   'P 1'
#
loop_
_entity.id
_entity.type
_entity.pdbx_description
1 polymer ?
#
loop_
_entity_poly.entity_id
_entity_poly.type
_entity_poly.pdbx_seq_one_letter_code
_entity_poly.pdbx_strand_id
1 'polypeptide(L)'
;MIDIIALLIATAVIDSPLSHTSSASTISAAAPMTPEQRLEKAKALYEKGFDYEYGITKTVDRTLADKFLKEAADLGHADALFFLAMNAVESGDLEQARAYADSAIELGNMAGKYILAEISEQEYLGDSEELYKAGFKALKEKVEQGDLHYSNVLGYAYRFGIG
;
A
#
# COMPACT_ATOMS: atom_id res chain seq x y z
N MET A 1 63.59 -16.52 5.92
CA MET A 1 64.73 -16.13 5.05
C MET A 1 64.20 -15.11 4.10
N ILE A 2 64.46 -13.88 4.46
CA ILE A 2 65.32 -12.94 3.72
C ILE A 2 64.54 -12.39 2.49
N ASP A 3 64.30 -11.20 2.37
CA ASP A 3 64.75 -9.83 2.63
C ASP A 3 64.35 -8.98 1.40
N ILE A 4 63.77 -7.80 1.70
CA ILE A 4 64.39 -6.47 1.45
C ILE A 4 64.38 -6.08 -0.05
N ILE A 5 63.96 -4.95 -0.47
CA ILE A 5 64.34 -3.54 -0.27
C ILE A 5 63.42 -2.62 -1.10
N ALA A 6 63.13 -1.53 -0.46
CA ALA A 6 62.62 -0.31 -1.03
C ALA A 6 63.56 0.30 -2.10
N LEU A 7 63.01 1.05 -3.06
CA LEU A 7 63.67 2.27 -3.49
C LEU A 7 62.67 3.30 -4.02
N LEU A 8 62.67 4.43 -3.36
CA LEU A 8 62.16 5.72 -3.82
C LEU A 8 62.84 6.17 -5.09
N ILE A 9 62.10 6.72 -6.04
CA ILE A 9 62.58 7.88 -6.78
C ILE A 9 61.39 8.81 -7.02
N ALA A 10 61.48 10.00 -6.40
CA ALA A 10 60.67 11.17 -6.68
C ALA A 10 61.24 11.90 -7.91
N THR A 11 60.39 12.29 -8.84
CA THR A 11 60.66 13.47 -9.65
C THR A 11 59.35 14.23 -9.85
N ALA A 12 59.37 15.41 -9.32
CA ALA A 12 58.39 16.45 -9.54
C ALA A 12 58.57 17.03 -10.94
N VAL A 13 57.46 17.25 -11.64
CA VAL A 13 57.37 18.30 -12.65
C VAL A 13 56.02 19.00 -12.53
N ILE A 14 56.17 20.23 -12.30
CA ILE A 14 55.28 21.37 -12.22
C ILE A 14 54.54 21.54 -13.56
N ASP A 15 53.26 21.88 -13.58
CA ASP A 15 52.67 23.15 -13.99
C ASP A 15 51.20 23.01 -14.46
N SER A 16 50.42 23.72 -13.74
CA SER A 16 49.41 24.73 -14.14
C SER A 16 47.97 24.32 -14.40
N PRO A 17 47.04 25.20 -14.03
CA PRO A 17 45.65 24.83 -13.73
C PRO A 17 44.75 25.05 -14.93
N LEU A 18 43.99 24.05 -15.31
CA LEU A 18 42.79 24.31 -16.08
C LEU A 18 41.58 24.06 -15.17
N SER A 19 41.06 25.17 -14.72
CA SER A 19 39.75 25.31 -14.09
C SER A 19 38.66 24.80 -15.01
N HIS A 20 38.31 23.51 -14.86
CA HIS A 20 37.00 23.08 -15.26
C HIS A 20 36.16 22.92 -14.00
N THR A 21 35.41 23.99 -13.69
CA THR A 21 34.25 23.96 -12.81
C THR A 21 33.21 23.06 -13.47
N SER A 22 33.39 21.74 -13.35
CA SER A 22 32.31 20.80 -13.52
C SER A 22 31.45 20.94 -12.28
N SER A 23 30.41 21.76 -12.34
CA SER A 23 29.30 21.71 -11.40
C SER A 23 28.61 20.34 -11.62
N ALA A 24 29.19 19.31 -11.02
CA ALA A 24 28.46 18.09 -10.74
C ALA A 24 27.34 18.51 -9.79
N SER A 25 26.15 18.75 -10.34
CA SER A 25 24.93 18.78 -9.55
C SER A 25 24.85 17.40 -8.90
N THR A 26 25.28 17.33 -7.66
CA THR A 26 24.96 16.22 -6.78
C THR A 26 23.44 16.18 -6.72
N ILE A 27 22.85 15.27 -7.52
CA ILE A 27 21.48 14.81 -7.28
C ILE A 27 21.56 14.20 -5.90
N SER A 28 21.20 14.99 -4.90
CA SER A 28 21.03 14.50 -3.54
C SER A 28 19.94 13.46 -3.61
N ALA A 29 20.32 12.18 -3.62
CA ALA A 29 19.36 11.11 -3.43
C ALA A 29 18.65 11.43 -2.11
N ALA A 30 17.36 11.72 -2.18
CA ALA A 30 16.57 12.00 -1.00
C ALA A 30 16.76 10.85 -0.01
N ALA A 31 17.03 11.19 1.24
CA ALA A 31 17.20 10.18 2.29
C ALA A 31 15.96 9.26 2.32
N PRO A 32 16.13 7.97 2.56
CA PRO A 32 14.99 7.05 2.63
C PRO A 32 14.01 7.52 3.73
N MET A 33 12.72 7.43 3.43
CA MET A 33 11.68 7.82 4.38
C MET A 33 11.79 7.03 5.69
N THR A 34 11.60 7.70 6.82
CA THR A 34 11.45 7.01 8.10
C THR A 34 10.14 6.18 8.12
N PRO A 35 10.01 5.21 9.03
CA PRO A 35 8.75 4.46 9.19
C PRO A 35 7.55 5.38 9.44
N GLU A 36 7.71 6.42 10.25
CA GLU A 36 6.67 7.40 10.57
C GLU A 36 6.26 8.20 9.32
N GLN A 37 7.24 8.70 8.55
CA GLN A 37 6.98 9.41 7.31
C GLN A 37 6.27 8.53 6.27
N ARG A 38 6.62 7.24 6.23
CA ARG A 38 5.97 6.26 5.36
C ARG A 38 4.52 6.07 5.76
N LEU A 39 4.24 5.89 7.06
CA LEU A 39 2.89 5.73 7.59
C LEU A 39 2.00 6.94 7.31
N GLU A 40 2.49 8.15 7.60
CA GLU A 40 1.79 9.41 7.32
C GLU A 40 1.47 9.56 5.83
N LYS A 41 2.45 9.29 4.97
CA LYS A 41 2.25 9.34 3.52
C LYS A 41 1.23 8.32 3.06
N ALA A 42 1.30 7.09 3.57
CA ALA A 42 0.36 6.03 3.23
C ALA A 42 -1.08 6.41 3.60
N LYS A 43 -1.27 6.97 4.81
CA LYS A 43 -2.57 7.46 5.28
C LYS A 43 -3.09 8.61 4.39
N ALA A 44 -2.26 9.61 4.11
CA ALA A 44 -2.68 10.73 3.27
C ALA A 44 -3.07 10.30 1.84
N LEU A 45 -2.39 9.30 1.28
CA LEU A 45 -2.72 8.73 -0.02
C LEU A 45 -4.04 7.93 0.04
N TYR A 46 -4.24 7.15 1.10
CA TYR A 46 -5.47 6.41 1.32
C TYR A 46 -6.70 7.34 1.40
N GLU A 47 -6.63 8.38 2.25
CA GLU A 47 -7.71 9.38 2.38
C GLU A 47 -8.02 10.06 1.03
N LYS A 48 -6.97 10.37 0.27
CA LYS A 48 -7.13 10.96 -1.05
C LYS A 48 -7.77 9.99 -2.05
N GLY A 49 -7.38 8.74 -2.03
CA GLY A 49 -7.99 7.68 -2.85
C GLY A 49 -9.46 7.51 -2.52
N PHE A 50 -9.78 7.44 -1.24
CA PHE A 50 -11.14 7.33 -0.74
C PHE A 50 -12.02 8.54 -1.15
N ASP A 51 -11.48 9.77 -1.07
CA ASP A 51 -12.18 10.98 -1.48
C ASP A 51 -12.54 10.98 -2.99
N TYR A 52 -11.67 10.45 -3.85
CA TYR A 52 -11.97 10.28 -5.27
C TYR A 52 -12.93 9.12 -5.56
N GLU A 53 -12.91 8.05 -4.77
CA GLU A 53 -13.82 6.91 -4.93
C GLU A 53 -15.27 7.30 -4.63
N TYR A 54 -15.49 8.02 -3.52
CA TYR A 54 -16.83 8.34 -3.04
C TYR A 54 -17.28 9.78 -3.29
N GLY A 55 -16.43 10.64 -3.83
CA GLY A 55 -16.79 12.02 -4.17
C GLY A 55 -17.08 12.89 -2.97
N ILE A 56 -16.38 12.71 -1.84
CA ILE A 56 -16.67 13.44 -0.59
C ILE A 56 -16.40 14.93 -0.72
N THR A 57 -15.20 15.30 -1.18
CA THR A 57 -14.80 16.69 -1.45
C THR A 57 -14.39 16.93 -2.90
N LYS A 58 -14.25 15.87 -3.68
CA LYS A 58 -13.84 15.87 -5.08
C LYS A 58 -14.94 15.28 -5.97
N THR A 59 -14.84 15.52 -7.27
CA THR A 59 -15.62 14.75 -8.24
C THR A 59 -15.12 13.30 -8.24
N VAL A 60 -16.05 12.33 -8.27
CA VAL A 60 -15.70 10.90 -8.38
C VAL A 60 -14.79 10.67 -9.58
N ASP A 61 -13.66 10.04 -9.36
CA ASP A 61 -12.71 9.60 -10.37
C ASP A 61 -12.04 8.30 -9.91
N ARG A 62 -12.63 7.17 -10.33
CA ARG A 62 -12.16 5.84 -9.93
C ARG A 62 -10.73 5.54 -10.39
N THR A 63 -10.30 6.11 -11.52
CA THR A 63 -8.92 5.94 -12.00
C THR A 63 -7.92 6.60 -11.07
N LEU A 64 -8.24 7.80 -10.59
CA LEU A 64 -7.40 8.48 -9.59
C LEU A 64 -7.52 7.82 -8.22
N ALA A 65 -8.70 7.35 -7.83
CA ALA A 65 -8.91 6.59 -6.61
C ALA A 65 -7.99 5.37 -6.55
N ASP A 66 -8.06 4.51 -7.57
CA ASP A 66 -7.21 3.32 -7.69
C ASP A 66 -5.72 3.65 -7.64
N LYS A 67 -5.31 4.70 -8.32
CA LYS A 67 -3.91 5.13 -8.29
C LYS A 67 -3.45 5.45 -6.88
N PHE A 68 -4.20 6.28 -6.14
CA PHE A 68 -3.82 6.67 -4.78
C PHE A 68 -3.93 5.53 -3.78
N LEU A 69 -4.93 4.65 -3.92
CA LEU A 69 -5.05 3.44 -3.11
C LEU A 69 -3.87 2.48 -3.35
N LYS A 70 -3.42 2.30 -4.60
CA LYS A 70 -2.23 1.49 -4.92
C LYS A 70 -0.96 2.10 -4.33
N GLU A 71 -0.76 3.40 -4.46
CA GLU A 71 0.38 4.08 -3.84
C GLU A 71 0.37 3.96 -2.30
N ALA A 72 -0.82 3.98 -1.67
CA ALA A 72 -0.95 3.76 -0.23
C ALA A 72 -0.64 2.30 0.16
N ALA A 73 -1.14 1.34 -0.62
CA ALA A 73 -0.89 -0.09 -0.44
C ALA A 73 0.60 -0.44 -0.56
N ASP A 74 1.30 0.16 -1.53
CA ASP A 74 2.76 0.00 -1.72
C ASP A 74 3.57 0.50 -0.50
N LEU A 75 2.99 1.43 0.26
CA LEU A 75 3.56 1.90 1.52
C LEU A 75 3.12 1.07 2.74
N GLY A 76 2.31 0.01 2.54
CA GLY A 76 1.87 -0.91 3.58
C GLY A 76 0.56 -0.51 4.26
N HIS A 77 -0.32 0.26 3.61
CA HIS A 77 -1.62 0.62 4.17
C HIS A 77 -2.63 -0.51 3.98
N ALA A 78 -2.93 -1.22 5.06
CA ALA A 78 -3.81 -2.39 5.05
C ALA A 78 -5.25 -2.08 4.60
N ASP A 79 -5.78 -0.90 4.96
CA ASP A 79 -7.14 -0.51 4.56
C ASP A 79 -7.21 -0.18 3.06
N ALA A 80 -6.14 0.38 2.47
CA ALA A 80 -6.07 0.58 1.04
C ALA A 80 -6.15 -0.74 0.26
N LEU A 81 -5.46 -1.78 0.75
CA LEU A 81 -5.54 -3.12 0.18
C LEU A 81 -6.96 -3.71 0.26
N PHE A 82 -7.66 -3.49 1.37
CA PHE A 82 -9.06 -3.93 1.50
C PHE A 82 -9.96 -3.28 0.44
N PHE A 83 -9.87 -1.96 0.23
CA PHE A 83 -10.68 -1.27 -0.77
C PHE A 83 -10.26 -1.61 -2.20
N LEU A 84 -8.98 -1.84 -2.47
CA LEU A 84 -8.53 -2.39 -3.76
C LEU A 84 -9.09 -3.80 -4.01
N ALA A 85 -9.17 -4.64 -2.98
CA ALA A 85 -9.78 -5.95 -3.09
C ALA A 85 -11.27 -5.85 -3.43
N MET A 86 -12.02 -4.94 -2.79
CA MET A 86 -13.43 -4.66 -3.14
C MET A 86 -13.57 -4.23 -4.60
N ASN A 87 -12.78 -3.26 -5.06
CA ASN A 87 -12.82 -2.78 -6.43
C ASN A 87 -12.51 -3.91 -7.44
N ALA A 88 -11.60 -4.82 -7.08
CA ALA A 88 -11.26 -5.97 -7.91
C ALA A 88 -12.43 -6.99 -7.96
N VAL A 89 -13.15 -7.23 -6.85
CA VAL A 89 -14.38 -8.06 -6.86
C VAL A 89 -15.44 -7.43 -7.77
N GLU A 90 -15.66 -6.11 -7.65
CA GLU A 90 -16.64 -5.39 -8.49
C GLU A 90 -16.29 -5.46 -9.99
N SER A 91 -15.01 -5.45 -10.33
CA SER A 91 -14.54 -5.59 -11.71
C SER A 91 -14.51 -7.04 -12.23
N GLY A 92 -14.70 -8.02 -11.35
CA GLY A 92 -14.65 -9.45 -11.66
C GLY A 92 -13.24 -10.05 -11.69
N ASP A 93 -12.21 -9.30 -11.29
CA ASP A 93 -10.84 -9.80 -11.18
C ASP A 93 -10.64 -10.48 -9.81
N LEU A 94 -11.19 -11.70 -9.68
CA LEU A 94 -11.19 -12.44 -8.42
C LEU A 94 -9.78 -12.88 -8.00
N GLU A 95 -8.86 -13.09 -8.93
CA GLU A 95 -7.47 -13.43 -8.62
C GLU A 95 -6.77 -12.24 -7.92
N GLN A 96 -6.90 -11.06 -8.49
CA GLN A 96 -6.32 -9.85 -7.89
C GLN A 96 -7.03 -9.47 -6.59
N ALA A 97 -8.36 -9.64 -6.52
CA ALA A 97 -9.13 -9.41 -5.30
C ALA A 97 -8.63 -10.27 -4.14
N ARG A 98 -8.39 -11.56 -4.41
CA ARG A 98 -7.82 -12.50 -3.42
C ARG A 98 -6.44 -12.06 -2.96
N ALA A 99 -5.55 -11.72 -3.88
CA ALA A 99 -4.19 -11.27 -3.55
C ALA A 99 -4.19 -10.02 -2.66
N TYR A 100 -5.04 -9.05 -2.94
CA TYR A 100 -5.18 -7.85 -2.11
C TYR A 100 -5.82 -8.16 -0.75
N ALA A 101 -6.85 -9.02 -0.69
CA ALA A 101 -7.49 -9.42 0.56
C ALA A 101 -6.52 -10.16 1.50
N ASP A 102 -5.75 -11.10 0.96
CA ASP A 102 -4.72 -11.83 1.71
C ASP A 102 -3.66 -10.86 2.25
N SER A 103 -3.15 -9.95 1.41
CA SER A 103 -2.19 -8.93 1.83
C SER A 103 -2.75 -7.99 2.91
N ALA A 104 -4.03 -7.62 2.83
CA ALA A 104 -4.70 -6.82 3.87
C ALA A 104 -4.73 -7.58 5.21
N ILE A 105 -5.07 -8.87 5.18
CA ILE A 105 -5.08 -9.74 6.37
C ILE A 105 -3.69 -9.89 6.98
N GLU A 106 -2.66 -10.09 6.15
CA GLU A 106 -1.26 -10.17 6.60
C GLU A 106 -0.80 -8.89 7.31
N LEU A 107 -1.28 -7.73 6.86
CA LEU A 107 -1.03 -6.44 7.50
C LEU A 107 -2.00 -6.11 8.65
N GLY A 108 -2.82 -7.09 9.08
CA GLY A 108 -3.70 -6.99 10.25
C GLY A 108 -5.12 -6.48 9.97
N ASN A 109 -5.50 -6.21 8.73
CA ASN A 109 -6.87 -5.87 8.40
C ASN A 109 -7.72 -7.13 8.17
N MET A 110 -8.27 -7.66 9.26
CA MET A 110 -9.11 -8.87 9.24
C MET A 110 -10.41 -8.73 8.42
N ALA A 111 -10.83 -7.50 8.06
CA ALA A 111 -11.97 -7.29 7.17
C ALA A 111 -11.75 -7.90 5.77
N GLY A 112 -10.50 -8.13 5.35
CA GLY A 112 -10.17 -8.86 4.13
C GLY A 112 -10.84 -10.26 4.05
N LYS A 113 -11.17 -10.87 5.18
CA LYS A 113 -11.91 -12.14 5.21
C LYS A 113 -13.33 -12.02 4.64
N TYR A 114 -13.94 -10.83 4.74
CA TYR A 114 -15.23 -10.57 4.11
C TYR A 114 -15.12 -10.68 2.59
N ILE A 115 -14.06 -10.12 2.01
CA ILE A 115 -13.78 -10.21 0.57
C ILE A 115 -13.51 -11.66 0.14
N LEU A 116 -12.72 -12.39 0.94
CA LEU A 116 -12.48 -13.83 0.64
C LEU A 116 -13.77 -14.65 0.68
N ALA A 117 -14.71 -14.30 1.56
CA ALA A 117 -16.03 -14.94 1.60
C ALA A 117 -16.85 -14.66 0.33
N GLU A 118 -16.87 -13.40 -0.13
CA GLU A 118 -17.54 -13.02 -1.39
C GLU A 118 -16.94 -13.74 -2.60
N ILE A 119 -15.61 -13.87 -2.66
CA ILE A 119 -14.91 -14.63 -3.71
C ILE A 119 -15.32 -16.11 -3.63
N SER A 120 -15.30 -16.68 -2.41
CA SER A 120 -15.66 -18.09 -2.18
C SER A 120 -17.10 -18.42 -2.63
N GLU A 121 -18.03 -17.49 -2.42
CA GLU A 121 -19.41 -17.64 -2.92
C GLU A 121 -19.47 -17.58 -4.45
N GLN A 122 -18.78 -16.65 -5.07
CA GLN A 122 -18.76 -16.53 -6.54
C GLN A 122 -18.12 -17.74 -7.22
N GLU A 123 -17.14 -18.37 -6.58
CA GLU A 123 -16.45 -19.57 -7.06
C GLU A 123 -17.12 -20.88 -6.62
N TYR A 124 -18.23 -20.83 -5.85
CA TYR A 124 -18.94 -21.99 -5.31
C TYR A 124 -18.08 -22.95 -4.48
N LEU A 125 -17.14 -22.41 -3.69
CA LEU A 125 -16.19 -23.20 -2.89
C LEU A 125 -16.77 -23.74 -1.56
N GLY A 126 -17.90 -23.18 -1.08
CA GLY A 126 -18.68 -23.73 0.03
C GLY A 126 -18.18 -23.44 1.45
N ASP A 127 -17.11 -22.67 1.62
CA ASP A 127 -16.49 -22.32 2.91
C ASP A 127 -16.67 -20.86 3.31
N SER A 128 -17.64 -20.16 2.71
CA SER A 128 -17.86 -18.73 2.89
C SER A 128 -18.37 -18.36 4.29
N GLU A 129 -19.13 -19.22 4.97
CA GLU A 129 -19.83 -18.88 6.22
C GLU A 129 -18.87 -18.43 7.34
N GLU A 130 -17.81 -19.18 7.61
CA GLU A 130 -16.84 -18.83 8.66
C GLU A 130 -16.01 -17.60 8.26
N LEU A 131 -15.72 -17.43 6.97
CA LEU A 131 -15.05 -16.23 6.46
C LEU A 131 -15.94 -15.00 6.63
N TYR A 132 -17.24 -15.09 6.30
CA TYR A 132 -18.19 -14.01 6.52
C TYR A 132 -18.30 -13.63 7.99
N LYS A 133 -18.45 -14.58 8.90
CA LYS A 133 -18.51 -14.31 10.35
C LYS A 133 -17.28 -13.54 10.83
N ALA A 134 -16.11 -13.99 10.43
CA ALA A 134 -14.85 -13.37 10.84
C ALA A 134 -14.67 -11.98 10.20
N GLY A 135 -14.96 -11.84 8.91
CA GLY A 135 -14.87 -10.56 8.18
C GLY A 135 -15.90 -9.56 8.70
N PHE A 136 -17.15 -9.97 8.89
CA PHE A 136 -18.21 -9.12 9.46
C PHE A 136 -17.85 -8.60 10.85
N LYS A 137 -17.31 -9.46 11.72
CA LYS A 137 -16.83 -9.03 13.03
C LYS A 137 -15.76 -7.95 12.89
N ALA A 138 -14.81 -8.12 11.99
CA ALA A 138 -13.74 -7.15 11.75
C ALA A 138 -14.28 -5.81 11.17
N LEU A 139 -15.24 -5.86 10.22
CA LEU A 139 -15.92 -4.66 9.71
C LEU A 139 -16.61 -3.88 10.84
N LYS A 140 -17.31 -4.59 11.72
CA LYS A 140 -17.99 -3.99 12.87
C LYS A 140 -16.99 -3.34 13.82
N GLU A 141 -15.89 -4.02 14.15
CA GLU A 141 -14.83 -3.48 15.00
C GLU A 141 -14.22 -2.21 14.41
N LYS A 142 -13.99 -2.12 13.09
CA LYS A 142 -13.50 -0.93 12.40
C LYS A 142 -14.45 0.26 12.59
N VAL A 143 -15.75 0.06 12.37
CA VAL A 143 -16.76 1.11 12.53
C VAL A 143 -16.89 1.54 14.00
N GLU A 144 -16.85 0.61 14.95
CA GLU A 144 -16.88 0.89 16.39
C GLU A 144 -15.64 1.67 16.87
N GLN A 145 -14.49 1.50 16.21
CA GLN A 145 -13.28 2.29 16.45
C GLN A 145 -13.33 3.69 15.81
N GLY A 146 -14.41 3.99 15.10
CA GLY A 146 -14.64 5.29 14.46
C GLY A 146 -14.16 5.38 13.02
N ASP A 147 -13.74 4.28 12.41
CA ASP A 147 -13.39 4.23 10.99
C ASP A 147 -14.66 4.12 10.13
N LEU A 148 -15.22 5.27 9.80
CA LEU A 148 -16.48 5.36 9.06
C LEU A 148 -16.36 4.94 7.59
N HIS A 149 -15.17 4.76 7.05
CA HIS A 149 -14.95 4.28 5.69
C HIS A 149 -15.58 2.89 5.48
N TYR A 150 -15.65 2.07 6.55
CA TYR A 150 -16.26 0.75 6.52
C TYR A 150 -17.78 0.71 6.68
N SER A 151 -18.43 1.85 6.97
CA SER A 151 -19.86 1.89 7.26
C SER A 151 -20.74 1.42 6.10
N ASN A 152 -20.36 1.74 4.87
CA ASN A 152 -21.10 1.31 3.68
C ASN A 152 -21.03 -0.22 3.49
N VAL A 153 -19.85 -0.79 3.67
CA VAL A 153 -19.63 -2.24 3.56
C VAL A 153 -20.41 -2.97 4.66
N LEU A 154 -20.32 -2.47 5.89
CA LEU A 154 -21.06 -3.04 7.02
C LEU A 154 -22.58 -2.93 6.80
N GLY A 155 -23.06 -1.81 6.29
CA GLY A 155 -24.48 -1.62 5.95
C GLY A 155 -24.95 -2.56 4.84
N TYR A 156 -24.11 -2.83 3.85
CA TYR A 156 -24.37 -3.83 2.82
C TYR A 156 -24.48 -5.23 3.43
N ALA A 157 -23.52 -5.63 4.26
CA ALA A 157 -23.51 -6.92 4.93
C ALA A 157 -24.81 -7.14 5.75
N TYR A 158 -25.25 -6.16 6.53
CA TYR A 158 -26.53 -6.24 7.25
C TYR A 158 -27.74 -6.41 6.32
N ARG A 159 -27.78 -5.71 5.20
CA ARG A 159 -28.89 -5.79 4.24
C ARG A 159 -29.06 -7.21 3.67
N PHE A 160 -27.98 -7.92 3.48
CA PHE A 160 -27.99 -9.28 2.93
C PHE A 160 -27.97 -10.38 4.00
N GLY A 161 -28.16 -10.01 5.29
CA GLY A 161 -28.29 -10.97 6.39
C GLY A 161 -26.95 -11.62 6.75
N ILE A 162 -25.84 -10.98 6.40
CA ILE A 162 -24.49 -11.44 6.75
C ILE A 162 -24.16 -10.86 8.13
N GLY A 163 -24.21 -11.71 9.19
CA GLY A 163 -23.87 -11.30 10.56
C GLY A 163 -24.87 -11.69 11.62
#